data_cd783857d670d78472d7a3fe78eda711
#
_entry.id   cd783857d670d78472d7a3fe78eda711
#
_cell.length_a   1.000
_cell.length_b   1.000
_cell.length_c   1.000
_cell.angle_alpha   90.00
_cell.angle_beta   90.00
_cell.angle_gamma   90.00
#
_symmetry.space_group_name_H-M   'P 1'
#
loop_
_entity.id
_entity.type
_entity.pdbx_description
1 polymer ?
#
loop_
_entity_poly.entity_id
_entity_poly.type
_entity_poly.pdbx_seq_one_letter_code
_entity_poly.pdbx_strand_id
1 'polypeptide(L)'
;MANIINEITDSLININWVSASGLSAYPDLSANIKSWLTEASLLTMRLKNCAQHFELRVLSEGYRNTPSLLQDLEISDRVFIREVMLLSDGVPMILGQTSIPEKTLRRHHWLSKLGTGALGEKIMAFSNVQRSAFIFSFCTGSSPILKKHGIGCKTKEGEGLWMRRSSFVIQNQPLWVAEIFLPKIKEL
;
A
#
# COMPACT_ATOMS: atom_id res chain seq x y z
N MET A 1 -3.51 -37.33 6.35
CA MET A 1 -4.51 -36.34 6.84
C MET A 1 -4.08 -35.02 6.29
N ALA A 2 -4.83 -34.52 5.32
CA ALA A 2 -4.50 -33.34 4.54
C ALA A 2 -4.66 -32.08 5.38
N ASN A 3 -3.61 -31.27 5.44
CA ASN A 3 -3.68 -29.89 5.88
C ASN A 3 -4.58 -29.11 4.92
N ILE A 4 -5.82 -28.93 5.31
CA ILE A 4 -6.68 -27.90 4.74
C ILE A 4 -6.16 -26.60 5.32
N ILE A 5 -5.16 -26.04 4.67
CA ILE A 5 -4.77 -24.65 4.87
C ILE A 5 -5.95 -23.85 4.33
N ASN A 6 -6.70 -23.24 5.25
CA ASN A 6 -7.69 -22.22 4.94
C ASN A 6 -7.05 -21.18 4.01
N GLU A 7 -7.22 -21.34 2.70
CA GLU A 7 -7.29 -20.21 1.79
C GLU A 7 -8.49 -19.39 2.29
N ILE A 8 -8.20 -18.41 3.12
CA ILE A 8 -9.11 -17.29 3.30
C ILE A 8 -9.19 -16.70 1.90
N THR A 9 -10.16 -17.14 1.13
CA THR A 9 -10.58 -16.46 -0.08
C THR A 9 -10.77 -15.02 0.35
N ASP A 10 -9.91 -14.14 -0.15
CA ASP A 10 -10.09 -12.69 -0.09
C ASP A 10 -11.50 -12.45 -0.66
N SER A 11 -12.49 -12.44 0.23
CA SER A 11 -13.87 -12.23 -0.18
C SER A 11 -13.90 -10.93 -0.95
N LEU A 12 -14.47 -10.97 -2.14
CA LEU A 12 -14.57 -9.90 -3.13
C LEU A 12 -14.99 -8.59 -2.45
N ILE A 13 -14.02 -7.86 -1.90
CA ILE A 13 -14.24 -6.50 -1.43
C ILE A 13 -14.21 -5.67 -2.70
N ASN A 14 -15.39 -5.25 -3.14
CA ASN A 14 -15.50 -4.34 -4.26
C ASN A 14 -14.93 -2.98 -3.82
N ILE A 15 -13.63 -2.79 -4.09
CA ILE A 15 -12.91 -1.56 -3.72
C ILE A 15 -13.24 -0.52 -4.77
N ASN A 16 -14.01 0.49 -4.36
CA ASN A 16 -14.34 1.61 -5.23
C ASN A 16 -13.18 2.63 -5.23
N TRP A 17 -12.42 2.66 -6.32
CA TRP A 17 -11.34 3.62 -6.51
C TRP A 17 -11.84 4.92 -7.13
N VAL A 18 -11.48 6.05 -6.56
CA VAL A 18 -11.81 7.40 -7.05
C VAL A 18 -10.54 8.18 -7.39
N SER A 19 -10.65 9.09 -8.34
CA SER A 19 -9.58 10.06 -8.68
C SER A 19 -9.46 11.16 -7.62
N ALA A 20 -8.47 12.03 -7.77
CA ALA A 20 -8.29 13.18 -6.88
C ALA A 20 -9.51 14.12 -6.87
N SER A 21 -10.17 14.32 -8.01
CA SER A 21 -11.42 15.10 -8.10
C SER A 21 -12.56 14.41 -7.35
N GLY A 22 -12.60 13.08 -7.32
CA GLY A 22 -13.61 12.31 -6.60
C GLY A 22 -13.51 12.44 -5.07
N LEU A 23 -12.39 12.89 -4.52
CA LEU A 23 -12.26 13.16 -3.08
C LEU A 23 -13.21 14.26 -2.59
N SER A 24 -13.70 15.12 -3.46
CA SER A 24 -14.71 16.14 -3.12
C SER A 24 -16.05 15.56 -2.68
N ALA A 25 -16.35 14.31 -3.04
CA ALA A 25 -17.54 13.60 -2.58
C ALA A 25 -17.47 13.16 -1.11
N TYR A 26 -16.33 13.37 -0.44
CA TYR A 26 -16.10 12.99 0.95
C TYR A 26 -15.85 14.23 1.83
N PRO A 27 -16.89 14.96 2.21
CA PRO A 27 -16.77 16.22 2.96
C PRO A 27 -16.13 16.03 4.34
N ASP A 28 -16.29 14.84 4.94
CA ASP A 28 -15.73 14.51 6.26
C ASP A 28 -14.25 14.11 6.21
N LEU A 29 -13.64 14.07 5.02
CA LEU A 29 -12.20 13.84 4.87
C LEU A 29 -11.44 15.03 5.44
N SER A 30 -10.79 14.83 6.60
CA SER A 30 -10.03 15.90 7.24
C SER A 30 -8.89 16.42 6.35
N ALA A 31 -8.58 17.72 6.46
CA ALA A 31 -7.51 18.35 5.69
C ALA A 31 -6.15 17.68 5.93
N ASN A 32 -5.90 17.22 7.17
CA ASN A 32 -4.67 16.49 7.50
C ASN A 32 -4.56 15.18 6.70
N ILE A 33 -5.59 14.31 6.74
CA ILE A 33 -5.56 13.05 5.97
C ILE A 33 -5.49 13.32 4.47
N LYS A 34 -6.22 14.32 3.98
CA LYS A 34 -6.15 14.72 2.56
C LYS A 34 -4.73 15.10 2.15
N SER A 35 -4.03 15.84 3.01
CA SER A 35 -2.62 16.20 2.79
C SER A 35 -1.71 14.97 2.69
N TRP A 36 -1.92 13.95 3.54
CA TRP A 36 -1.17 12.70 3.46
C TRP A 36 -1.52 11.89 2.20
N LEU A 37 -2.79 11.80 1.85
CA LEU A 37 -3.27 11.08 0.67
C LEU A 37 -2.71 11.65 -0.62
N THR A 38 -2.68 12.97 -0.73
CA THR A 38 -2.24 13.68 -1.94
C THR A 38 -0.76 14.01 -1.98
N GLU A 39 0.01 13.57 -0.98
CA GLU A 39 1.46 13.79 -0.94
C GLU A 39 2.14 13.22 -2.18
N ALA A 40 2.69 14.10 -3.00
CA ALA A 40 3.34 13.74 -4.27
C ALA A 40 4.76 13.21 -4.07
N SER A 41 5.43 13.65 -3.00
CA SER A 41 6.76 13.17 -2.66
C SER A 41 6.74 11.76 -2.04
N LEU A 42 7.88 11.28 -1.59
CA LEU A 42 7.96 9.98 -0.94
C LEU A 42 7.42 10.05 0.49
N LEU A 43 6.40 9.24 0.81
CA LEU A 43 5.83 9.16 2.17
C LEU A 43 6.89 8.83 3.23
N THR A 44 7.88 8.02 2.87
CA THR A 44 9.00 7.71 3.77
C THR A 44 9.80 8.95 4.15
N MET A 45 10.02 9.86 3.20
CA MET A 45 10.70 11.14 3.49
C MET A 45 9.83 12.03 4.37
N ARG A 46 8.54 12.15 4.06
CA ARG A 46 7.62 12.94 4.89
C ARG A 46 7.55 12.40 6.32
N LEU A 47 7.42 11.09 6.51
CA LEU A 47 7.43 10.47 7.83
C LEU A 47 8.76 10.66 8.56
N LYS A 48 9.91 10.54 7.87
CA LYS A 48 11.23 10.83 8.47
C LYS A 48 11.32 12.26 8.99
N ASN A 49 10.68 13.22 8.32
CA ASN A 49 10.68 14.62 8.74
C ASN A 49 9.76 14.90 9.95
N CYS A 50 8.75 14.05 10.17
CA CYS A 50 7.81 14.19 11.29
C CYS A 50 8.22 13.36 12.52
N ALA A 51 9.00 12.28 12.33
CA ALA A 51 9.39 11.33 13.37
C ALA A 51 10.76 11.67 13.97
N GLN A 52 10.93 11.46 15.27
CA GLN A 52 12.27 11.41 15.88
C GLN A 52 12.99 10.13 15.46
N HIS A 53 12.23 9.02 15.37
CA HIS A 53 12.75 7.72 14.95
C HIS A 53 11.81 7.08 13.92
N PHE A 54 12.24 7.05 12.65
CA PHE A 54 11.53 6.38 11.58
C PHE A 54 11.98 4.92 11.46
N GLU A 55 11.03 3.99 11.33
CA GLU A 55 11.30 2.58 11.05
C GLU A 55 10.48 2.10 9.84
N LEU A 56 11.10 1.30 8.96
CA LEU A 56 10.42 0.50 7.97
C LEU A 56 10.58 -0.98 8.34
N ARG A 57 9.47 -1.63 8.66
CA ARG A 57 9.42 -3.04 9.03
C ARG A 57 8.81 -3.86 7.92
N VAL A 58 9.52 -4.88 7.43
CA VAL A 58 8.98 -5.84 6.47
C VAL A 58 8.08 -6.81 7.22
N LEU A 59 6.82 -6.92 6.78
CA LEU A 59 5.83 -7.81 7.38
C LEU A 59 5.76 -9.14 6.65
N SER A 60 5.76 -9.11 5.32
CA SER A 60 5.79 -10.32 4.50
C SER A 60 6.29 -10.05 3.09
N GLU A 61 6.92 -11.05 2.49
CA GLU A 61 7.31 -11.07 1.09
C GLU A 61 7.04 -12.46 0.49
N GLY A 62 6.63 -12.51 -0.77
CA GLY A 62 6.47 -13.76 -1.49
C GLY A 62 5.45 -13.71 -2.61
N TYR A 63 5.41 -14.79 -3.41
CA TYR A 63 4.43 -14.92 -4.48
C TYR A 63 3.05 -15.27 -3.93
N ARG A 64 2.03 -14.64 -4.50
CA ARG A 64 0.62 -14.85 -4.15
C ARG A 64 -0.25 -14.73 -5.40
N ASN A 65 -1.52 -15.09 -5.27
CA ASN A 65 -2.56 -14.72 -6.22
C ASN A 65 -2.75 -13.19 -6.19
N THR A 66 -3.36 -12.64 -7.23
CA THR A 66 -3.62 -11.20 -7.33
C THR A 66 -4.38 -10.71 -6.09
N PRO A 67 -3.83 -9.75 -5.33
CA PRO A 67 -4.47 -9.28 -4.11
C PRO A 67 -5.74 -8.47 -4.42
N SER A 68 -6.64 -8.39 -3.45
CA SER A 68 -7.88 -7.61 -3.55
C SER A 68 -7.66 -6.15 -3.95
N LEU A 69 -6.54 -5.57 -3.55
CA LEU A 69 -6.16 -4.19 -3.91
C LEU A 69 -5.89 -3.98 -5.41
N LEU A 70 -5.82 -5.05 -6.22
CA LEU A 70 -5.55 -5.03 -7.65
C LEU A 70 -6.62 -5.77 -8.48
N GLN A 71 -7.76 -6.15 -7.89
CA GLN A 71 -8.80 -6.94 -8.58
C GLN A 71 -9.45 -6.21 -9.76
N ASP A 72 -9.38 -4.88 -9.78
CA ASP A 72 -9.81 -4.05 -10.91
C ASP A 72 -8.83 -4.06 -12.10
N LEU A 73 -7.69 -4.75 -11.96
CA LEU A 73 -6.67 -4.84 -12.99
C LEU A 73 -6.59 -6.27 -13.54
N GLU A 74 -6.53 -6.40 -14.86
CA GLU A 74 -6.29 -7.67 -15.53
C GLU A 74 -4.81 -8.06 -15.43
N ILE A 75 -4.42 -8.67 -14.31
CA ILE A 75 -3.07 -9.17 -14.10
C ILE A 75 -3.09 -10.68 -14.27
N SER A 76 -2.54 -11.16 -15.38
CA SER A 76 -2.48 -12.59 -15.72
C SER A 76 -1.30 -13.33 -15.07
N ASP A 77 -0.28 -12.60 -14.61
CA ASP A 77 0.95 -13.18 -14.09
C ASP A 77 0.85 -13.43 -12.57
N ARG A 78 1.70 -14.35 -12.07
CA ARG A 78 1.95 -14.46 -10.64
C ARG A 78 2.51 -13.13 -10.12
N VAL A 79 2.05 -12.74 -8.95
CA VAL A 79 2.42 -11.46 -8.35
C VAL A 79 3.28 -11.71 -7.11
N PHE A 80 4.45 -11.10 -7.07
CA PHE A 80 5.26 -11.03 -5.86
C PHE A 80 4.76 -9.85 -5.03
N ILE A 81 4.31 -10.15 -3.81
CA ILE A 81 3.78 -9.15 -2.87
C ILE A 81 4.83 -8.88 -1.81
N ARG A 82 5.06 -7.61 -1.56
CA ARG A 82 5.85 -7.12 -0.43
C ARG A 82 4.99 -6.21 0.43
N GLU A 83 4.84 -6.55 1.70
CA GLU A 83 4.07 -5.78 2.68
C GLU A 83 5.01 -5.22 3.75
N VAL A 84 4.86 -3.94 4.01
CA VAL A 84 5.70 -3.21 4.96
C VAL A 84 4.86 -2.35 5.90
N MET A 85 5.36 -2.13 7.11
CA MET A 85 4.84 -1.15 8.04
C MET A 85 5.82 0.02 8.12
N LEU A 86 5.32 1.23 7.95
CA LEU A 86 6.06 2.46 8.23
C LEU A 86 5.65 2.94 9.63
N LEU A 87 6.64 3.12 10.48
CA LEU A 87 6.43 3.53 11.87
C LEU A 87 7.11 4.88 12.12
N SER A 88 6.45 5.69 12.95
CA SER A 88 7.00 6.90 13.57
C SER A 88 7.07 6.66 15.06
N ASP A 89 8.27 6.74 15.65
CA ASP A 89 8.50 6.59 17.08
C ASP A 89 7.87 5.31 17.66
N GLY A 90 8.00 4.20 16.91
CA GLY A 90 7.45 2.88 17.24
C GLY A 90 5.94 2.72 16.96
N VAL A 91 5.24 3.78 16.56
CA VAL A 91 3.80 3.75 16.28
C VAL A 91 3.54 3.48 14.81
N PRO A 92 2.71 2.47 14.45
CA PRO A 92 2.33 2.20 13.07
C PRO A 92 1.53 3.35 12.43
N MET A 93 2.00 3.85 11.30
CA MET A 93 1.41 4.98 10.58
C MET A 93 0.84 4.59 9.22
N ILE A 94 1.56 3.78 8.46
CA ILE A 94 1.16 3.39 7.10
C ILE A 94 1.48 1.92 6.88
N LEU A 95 0.51 1.16 6.37
CA LEU A 95 0.70 -0.17 5.83
C LEU A 95 0.86 -0.06 4.31
N GLY A 96 2.04 -0.40 3.80
CA GLY A 96 2.34 -0.41 2.38
C GLY A 96 2.29 -1.81 1.79
N GLN A 97 1.67 -1.96 0.62
CA GLN A 97 1.72 -3.18 -0.18
C GLN A 97 2.26 -2.85 -1.57
N THR A 98 3.37 -3.50 -1.93
CA THR A 98 3.91 -3.47 -3.29
C THR A 98 3.55 -4.77 -3.99
N SER A 99 2.99 -4.65 -5.19
CA SER A 99 2.59 -5.77 -6.03
C SER A 99 3.40 -5.76 -7.32
N ILE A 100 4.20 -6.78 -7.53
CA ILE A 100 5.20 -6.85 -8.59
C ILE A 100 4.89 -8.08 -9.45
N PRO A 101 4.46 -7.91 -10.72
CA PRO A 101 4.30 -9.04 -11.64
C PRO A 101 5.60 -9.82 -11.78
N GLU A 102 5.49 -11.13 -11.95
CA GLU A 102 6.66 -12.01 -12.07
C GLU A 102 7.61 -11.56 -13.18
N LYS A 103 7.07 -11.10 -14.30
CA LYS A 103 7.84 -10.55 -15.43
C LYS A 103 8.66 -9.33 -15.03
N THR A 104 8.06 -8.42 -14.24
CA THR A 104 8.76 -7.24 -13.71
C THR A 104 9.87 -7.66 -12.75
N LEU A 105 9.60 -8.61 -11.85
CA LEU A 105 10.59 -9.09 -10.89
C LEU A 105 11.78 -9.79 -11.56
N ARG A 106 11.52 -10.57 -12.61
CA ARG A 106 12.60 -11.21 -13.40
C ARG A 106 13.50 -10.17 -14.08
N ARG A 107 12.96 -9.05 -14.50
CA ARG A 107 13.76 -7.97 -15.11
C ARG A 107 14.50 -7.13 -14.06
N HIS A 108 13.91 -6.98 -12.89
CA HIS A 108 14.40 -6.12 -11.81
C HIS A 108 14.58 -6.91 -10.51
N HIS A 109 15.53 -7.86 -10.51
CA HIS A 109 15.78 -8.76 -9.36
C HIS A 109 16.07 -8.04 -8.04
N TRP A 110 16.52 -6.78 -8.10
CA TRP A 110 16.77 -5.97 -6.92
C TRP A 110 15.50 -5.70 -6.09
N LEU A 111 14.31 -5.77 -6.73
CA LEU A 111 13.01 -5.59 -6.05
C LEU A 111 12.75 -6.64 -4.96
N SER A 112 13.26 -7.85 -5.12
CA SER A 112 13.17 -8.90 -4.09
C SER A 112 14.29 -8.85 -3.04
N LYS A 113 15.21 -7.89 -3.17
CA LYS A 113 16.36 -7.73 -2.27
C LYS A 113 16.37 -6.38 -1.56
N LEU A 114 15.21 -5.74 -1.46
CA LEU A 114 15.06 -4.43 -0.82
C LEU A 114 15.35 -4.47 0.69
N GLY A 115 15.10 -5.60 1.36
CA GLY A 115 15.21 -5.69 2.81
C GLY A 115 14.39 -4.59 3.48
N THR A 116 15.00 -3.85 4.40
CA THR A 116 14.37 -2.69 5.06
C THR A 116 14.50 -1.39 4.25
N GLY A 117 15.00 -1.45 3.00
CA GLY A 117 15.10 -0.29 2.13
C GLY A 117 13.74 0.18 1.61
N ALA A 118 13.54 1.49 1.56
CA ALA A 118 12.33 2.08 1.01
C ALA A 118 12.30 1.93 -0.52
N LEU A 119 11.24 1.31 -1.06
CA LEU A 119 11.06 1.12 -2.50
C LEU A 119 11.12 2.44 -3.26
N GLY A 120 10.42 3.47 -2.79
CA GLY A 120 10.35 4.77 -3.45
C GLY A 120 11.73 5.40 -3.65
N GLU A 121 12.58 5.37 -2.63
CA GLU A 121 13.96 5.91 -2.71
C GLU A 121 14.77 5.17 -3.78
N LYS A 122 14.62 3.85 -3.88
CA LYS A 122 15.32 3.02 -4.88
C LYS A 122 14.79 3.26 -6.29
N ILE A 123 13.47 3.35 -6.44
CA ILE A 123 12.84 3.60 -7.75
C ILE A 123 13.25 4.96 -8.30
N MET A 124 13.24 6.00 -7.47
CA MET A 124 13.58 7.37 -7.90
C MET A 124 15.05 7.53 -8.33
N ALA A 125 15.91 6.56 -8.00
CA ALA A 125 17.29 6.54 -8.50
C ALA A 125 17.42 6.09 -9.97
N PHE A 126 16.34 5.56 -10.56
CA PHE A 126 16.33 5.20 -11.99
C PHE A 126 15.92 6.40 -12.84
N SER A 127 16.60 6.61 -13.94
CA SER A 127 16.15 7.51 -15.01
C SER A 127 14.91 6.93 -15.69
N ASN A 128 13.96 7.78 -16.10
CA ASN A 128 12.77 7.39 -16.87
C ASN A 128 11.77 6.51 -16.11
N VAL A 129 11.60 6.72 -14.81
CA VAL A 129 10.48 6.15 -14.06
C VAL A 129 9.23 7.00 -14.29
N GLN A 130 8.15 6.34 -14.67
CA GLN A 130 6.84 6.97 -14.74
C GLN A 130 5.99 6.53 -13.56
N ARG A 131 5.31 7.46 -12.93
CA ARG A 131 4.33 7.19 -11.88
C ARG A 131 2.95 7.63 -12.36
N SER A 132 1.95 6.78 -12.20
CA SER A 132 0.56 7.18 -12.49
C SER A 132 0.07 8.22 -11.49
N ALA A 133 -1.01 8.91 -11.83
CA ALA A 133 -1.78 9.64 -10.83
C ALA A 133 -2.24 8.69 -9.71
N PHE A 134 -2.41 9.23 -8.51
CA PHE A 134 -3.01 8.48 -7.41
C PHE A 134 -4.49 8.27 -7.64
N ILE A 135 -4.95 7.09 -7.26
CA ILE A 135 -6.36 6.80 -7.03
C ILE A 135 -6.54 6.47 -5.55
N PHE A 136 -7.72 6.76 -5.04
CA PHE A 136 -8.03 6.74 -3.62
C PHE A 136 -9.22 5.85 -3.34
N SER A 137 -9.23 5.23 -2.19
CA SER A 137 -10.36 4.47 -1.72
C SER A 137 -10.40 4.45 -0.19
N PHE A 138 -11.42 3.82 0.32
CA PHE A 138 -11.68 3.70 1.72
C PHE A 138 -11.90 2.23 2.08
N CYS A 139 -11.15 1.68 3.02
CA CYS A 139 -11.31 0.33 3.47
C CYS A 139 -11.89 0.27 4.88
N THR A 140 -12.79 -0.67 5.11
CA THR A 140 -13.31 -0.94 6.45
C THR A 140 -12.28 -1.67 7.31
N GLY A 141 -12.39 -1.57 8.63
CA GLY A 141 -11.50 -2.26 9.58
C GLY A 141 -11.55 -3.80 9.48
N SER A 142 -12.52 -4.35 8.74
CA SER A 142 -12.63 -5.78 8.43
C SER A 142 -11.78 -6.23 7.24
N SER A 143 -11.04 -5.32 6.60
CA SER A 143 -10.21 -5.65 5.44
C SER A 143 -9.24 -6.82 5.72
N PRO A 144 -9.16 -7.83 4.83
CA PRO A 144 -8.28 -8.99 5.01
C PRO A 144 -6.83 -8.63 5.27
N ILE A 145 -6.29 -7.62 4.59
CA ILE A 145 -4.90 -7.19 4.78
C ILE A 145 -4.65 -6.65 6.21
N LEU A 146 -5.62 -5.94 6.79
CA LEU A 146 -5.50 -5.44 8.17
C LEU A 146 -5.58 -6.59 9.18
N LYS A 147 -6.54 -7.49 9.00
CA LYS A 147 -6.69 -8.68 9.84
C LYS A 147 -5.45 -9.57 9.81
N LYS A 148 -4.89 -9.81 8.62
CA LYS A 148 -3.68 -10.61 8.42
C LYS A 148 -2.50 -10.12 9.28
N HIS A 149 -2.38 -8.82 9.47
CA HIS A 149 -1.30 -8.21 10.23
C HIS A 149 -1.69 -7.84 11.68
N GLY A 150 -2.85 -8.30 12.15
CA GLY A 150 -3.32 -8.02 13.50
C GLY A 150 -3.57 -6.53 13.75
N ILE A 151 -3.79 -5.76 12.69
CA ILE A 151 -4.07 -4.33 12.79
C ILE A 151 -5.55 -4.18 13.13
N GLY A 152 -5.84 -4.18 14.42
CA GLY A 152 -7.17 -3.92 14.92
C GLY A 152 -7.53 -2.45 14.74
N CYS A 153 -8.24 -2.12 13.69
CA CYS A 153 -8.96 -0.86 13.65
C CYS A 153 -10.27 -1.04 14.41
N LYS A 154 -10.29 -0.61 15.67
CA LYS A 154 -11.56 -0.32 16.35
C LYS A 154 -12.15 0.93 15.71
N THR A 155 -12.54 0.82 14.44
CA THR A 155 -13.34 1.83 13.79
C THR A 155 -14.77 1.58 14.21
N LYS A 156 -15.46 2.63 14.63
CA LYS A 156 -16.92 2.56 14.83
C LYS A 156 -17.54 2.05 13.52
N GLU A 157 -18.68 1.42 13.63
CA GLU A 157 -19.43 0.99 12.46
C GLU A 157 -19.58 2.16 11.47
N GLY A 158 -19.06 2.00 10.24
CA GLY A 158 -18.99 3.08 9.25
C GLY A 158 -17.68 3.87 9.17
N GLU A 159 -16.77 3.75 10.14
CA GLU A 159 -15.42 4.31 10.03
C GLU A 159 -14.50 3.33 9.33
N GLY A 160 -13.69 3.81 8.40
CA GLY A 160 -12.69 3.03 7.71
C GLY A 160 -11.37 3.77 7.59
N LEU A 161 -10.44 3.17 6.90
CA LEU A 161 -9.12 3.73 6.65
C LEU A 161 -9.01 4.19 5.22
N TRP A 162 -8.49 5.38 5.05
CA TRP A 162 -8.13 5.87 3.74
C TRP A 162 -6.94 5.13 3.19
N MET A 163 -6.97 4.89 1.89
CA MET A 163 -5.87 4.31 1.15
C MET A 163 -5.69 4.99 -0.19
N ARG A 164 -4.49 4.88 -0.73
CA ARG A 164 -4.19 5.31 -2.10
C ARG A 164 -3.43 4.22 -2.83
N ARG A 165 -3.51 4.26 -4.16
CA ARG A 165 -2.73 3.38 -5.04
C ARG A 165 -2.17 4.19 -6.20
N SER A 166 -0.97 3.84 -6.64
CA SER A 166 -0.37 4.28 -7.89
C SER A 166 0.41 3.15 -8.53
N SER A 167 0.65 3.23 -9.83
CA SER A 167 1.58 2.36 -10.52
C SER A 167 2.90 3.08 -10.77
N PHE A 168 3.97 2.30 -10.86
CA PHE A 168 5.24 2.72 -11.40
C PHE A 168 5.56 1.89 -12.63
N VAL A 169 6.13 2.53 -13.64
CA VAL A 169 6.67 1.84 -14.82
C VAL A 169 8.17 2.09 -14.85
N ILE A 170 8.94 1.01 -14.74
CA ILE A 170 10.40 1.01 -14.78
C ILE A 170 10.83 0.26 -16.02
N GLN A 171 11.44 0.94 -17.00
CA GLN A 171 11.88 0.30 -18.26
C GLN A 171 10.76 -0.57 -18.90
N ASN A 172 9.57 -0.01 -19.02
CA ASN A 172 8.36 -0.64 -19.57
C ASN A 172 7.82 -1.83 -18.74
N GLN A 173 8.22 -1.97 -17.50
CA GLN A 173 7.71 -3.00 -16.58
C GLN A 173 6.91 -2.34 -15.46
N PRO A 174 5.62 -2.71 -15.28
CA PRO A 174 4.77 -2.12 -14.26
C PRO A 174 4.95 -2.79 -12.89
N LEU A 175 4.70 -2.02 -11.85
CA LEU A 175 4.40 -2.49 -10.50
C LEU A 175 3.40 -1.53 -9.85
N TRP A 176 2.72 -1.98 -8.82
CA TRP A 176 1.73 -1.17 -8.10
C TRP A 176 2.11 -1.04 -6.63
N VAL A 177 1.83 0.13 -6.09
CA VAL A 177 2.01 0.43 -4.66
C VAL A 177 0.68 0.93 -4.12
N ALA A 178 0.16 0.23 -3.11
CA ALA A 178 -0.97 0.64 -2.31
C ALA A 178 -0.50 1.00 -0.90
N GLU A 179 -1.07 2.03 -0.33
CA GLU A 179 -0.71 2.56 0.98
C GLU A 179 -2.00 2.82 1.78
N ILE A 180 -2.13 2.17 2.93
CA ILE A 180 -3.26 2.31 3.85
C ILE A 180 -2.80 3.17 5.03
N PHE A 181 -3.50 4.27 5.26
CA PHE A 181 -3.18 5.24 6.31
C PHE A 181 -3.86 4.82 7.61
N LEU A 182 -3.05 4.51 8.63
CA LEU A 182 -3.54 4.05 9.93
C LEU A 182 -4.01 5.22 10.80
N PRO A 183 -4.85 4.97 11.81
CA PRO A 183 -5.52 6.06 12.55
C PRO A 183 -4.57 7.11 13.14
N LYS A 184 -3.40 6.70 13.60
CA LYS A 184 -2.42 7.58 14.25
C LYS A 184 -1.74 8.58 13.30
N ILE A 185 -1.83 8.38 12.00
CA ILE A 185 -1.31 9.34 11.01
C ILE A 185 -1.98 10.72 11.13
N LYS A 186 -3.20 10.77 11.69
CA LYS A 186 -3.94 12.03 11.91
C LYS A 186 -3.29 12.94 12.95
N GLU A 187 -2.40 12.40 13.77
CA GLU A 187 -1.74 13.10 14.86
C GLU A 187 -0.42 13.76 14.43
N LEU A 188 0.05 13.47 13.20
CA LEU A 188 1.22 14.09 12.55
C LEU A 188 0.78 15.22 11.63
#